data_d1fe38eb89f38c4b83c0a9e583cc8950
#
_entry.id   d1fe38eb89f38c4b83c0a9e583cc8950
#
_cell.length_a   1.000
_cell.length_b   1.000
_cell.length_c   1.000
_cell.angle_alpha   90.00
_cell.angle_beta   90.00
_cell.angle_gamma   90.00
#
_symmetry.space_group_name_H-M   'P 1'
#
loop_
_entity.id
_entity.type
_entity.pdbx_description
1 polymer ?
#
loop_
_entity_poly.entity_id
_entity_poly.type
_entity_poly.pdbx_seq_one_letter_code
_entity_poly.pdbx_strand_id
1 'polypeptide(L)'
;EIHERLVGSEMCIRDSGKEVKFLVQGTLYPDVVESGGGDGAANIKSHHNVGGLPEDIKFQLIEPLRTLFKDEVRAIGTELGLPDEIVWRQPFPGPGLGIRIIGEITKERLDLLREADAIAREELSKAGLDRDIWQCPVVLLADVHSVGVQGDERTYGSPIVLRPVSSEDAMTADWSRVPYDVLATISTRITNECRQINRVVLSLIHI
;
A
#
# COMPACT_ATOMS: atom_id res chain seq x y z
N GLU A 1 14.19 -10.37 -12.06
CA GLU A 1 12.99 -10.04 -11.24
C GLU A 1 12.04 -9.05 -11.94
N ILE A 2 12.56 -8.11 -12.77
CA ILE A 2 11.72 -7.19 -13.57
C ILE A 2 11.02 -7.93 -14.70
N HIS A 3 11.61 -8.97 -15.24
CA HIS A 3 11.02 -9.80 -16.32
C HIS A 3 9.72 -10.51 -15.91
N GLU A 4 9.60 -10.94 -14.66
CA GLU A 4 8.39 -11.63 -14.19
C GLU A 4 7.15 -10.72 -14.10
N ARG A 5 7.33 -9.41 -13.88
CA ARG A 5 6.22 -8.45 -13.83
C ARG A 5 5.70 -8.03 -15.21
N LEU A 6 6.53 -8.13 -16.23
CA LEU A 6 6.16 -7.81 -17.62
C LEU A 6 5.55 -9.02 -18.35
N VAL A 7 5.68 -10.24 -17.82
CA VAL A 7 5.22 -11.48 -18.45
C VAL A 7 3.76 -11.41 -18.90
N GLY A 8 2.87 -10.87 -18.08
CA GLY A 8 1.47 -10.70 -18.46
C GLY A 8 1.26 -9.73 -19.63
N SER A 9 2.00 -8.64 -19.66
CA SER A 9 1.94 -7.62 -20.73
C SER A 9 2.59 -8.14 -22.01
N GLU A 10 3.71 -8.87 -21.93
CA GLU A 10 4.36 -9.49 -23.08
C GLU A 10 3.51 -10.59 -23.70
N MET A 11 2.81 -11.40 -22.91
CA MET A 11 1.87 -12.40 -23.43
C MET A 11 0.74 -11.73 -24.23
N CYS A 12 0.13 -10.68 -23.70
CA CYS A 12 -0.91 -9.94 -24.42
C CYS A 12 -0.38 -9.32 -25.73
N ILE A 13 0.86 -8.85 -25.76
CA ILE A 13 1.50 -8.28 -26.95
C ILE A 13 1.74 -9.39 -28.00
N ARG A 14 2.24 -10.55 -27.61
CA ARG A 14 2.50 -11.68 -28.50
C ARG A 14 1.20 -12.26 -29.07
N ASP A 15 0.18 -12.40 -28.24
CA ASP A 15 -1.11 -13.00 -28.65
C ASP A 15 -1.91 -12.08 -29.57
N SER A 16 -1.71 -10.74 -29.48
CA SER A 16 -2.43 -9.80 -30.34
C SER A 16 -1.95 -9.78 -31.78
N GLY A 17 -0.77 -10.30 -32.08
CA GLY A 17 -0.15 -10.26 -33.43
C GLY A 17 0.11 -8.85 -33.96
N LYS A 18 -0.05 -7.81 -33.12
CA LYS A 18 0.14 -6.41 -33.49
C LYS A 18 1.48 -5.89 -32.95
N GLU A 19 2.18 -5.11 -33.75
CA GLU A 19 3.37 -4.41 -33.33
C GLU A 19 3.00 -3.31 -32.34
N VAL A 20 3.42 -3.45 -31.07
CA VAL A 20 3.23 -2.41 -30.06
C VAL A 20 4.39 -1.42 -30.13
N LYS A 21 4.07 -0.14 -30.30
CA LYS A 21 5.06 0.94 -30.52
C LYS A 21 5.23 1.84 -29.28
N PHE A 22 4.24 1.89 -28.42
CA PHE A 22 4.18 2.82 -27.30
C PHE A 22 3.94 2.08 -25.98
N LEU A 23 4.63 2.53 -24.94
CA LEU A 23 4.36 2.16 -23.55
C LEU A 23 3.89 3.40 -22.80
N VAL A 24 2.66 3.38 -22.29
CA VAL A 24 2.13 4.44 -21.43
C VAL A 24 2.48 4.14 -19.98
N GLN A 25 3.13 5.09 -19.32
CA GLN A 25 3.58 4.95 -17.94
C GLN A 25 3.06 6.11 -17.10
N GLY A 26 2.55 5.79 -15.89
CA GLY A 26 2.01 6.76 -14.94
C GLY A 26 3.08 7.37 -14.01
N THR A 27 4.24 7.72 -14.55
CA THR A 27 5.31 8.39 -13.81
C THR A 27 4.85 9.75 -13.34
N LEU A 28 5.08 10.08 -12.07
CA LEU A 28 4.78 11.37 -11.45
C LEU A 28 6.05 12.22 -11.28
N TYR A 29 5.88 13.53 -11.08
CA TYR A 29 7.01 14.43 -10.87
C TYR A 29 7.88 14.06 -9.65
N PRO A 30 7.34 13.69 -8.48
CA PRO A 30 8.15 13.20 -7.36
C PRO A 30 9.00 11.98 -7.71
N ASP A 31 8.49 11.05 -8.53
CA ASP A 31 9.25 9.86 -8.96
C ASP A 31 10.48 10.27 -9.80
N VAL A 32 10.33 11.32 -10.62
CA VAL A 32 11.42 11.85 -11.44
C VAL A 32 12.49 12.51 -10.57
N VAL A 33 12.08 13.32 -9.57
CA VAL A 33 13.00 14.04 -8.68
C VAL A 33 13.75 13.06 -7.78
N GLU A 34 13.06 12.06 -7.23
CA GLU A 34 13.66 11.06 -6.34
C GLU A 34 14.59 10.07 -7.07
N SER A 35 14.35 9.84 -8.37
CA SER A 35 15.16 8.92 -9.21
C SER A 35 16.17 9.67 -10.10
N GLY A 36 16.00 10.97 -10.27
CA GLY A 36 16.86 11.82 -11.10
C GLY A 36 18.18 12.08 -10.40
N GLY A 37 19.22 11.31 -10.80
CA GLY A 37 20.58 11.53 -10.35
C GLY A 37 21.10 12.92 -10.68
N GLY A 38 20.95 13.87 -9.76
CA GLY A 38 21.88 14.97 -9.66
C GLY A 38 23.17 14.45 -9.04
N ASP A 39 24.31 14.88 -9.52
CA ASP A 39 25.62 14.56 -8.93
C ASP A 39 25.60 14.79 -7.42
N GLY A 40 25.55 13.70 -6.61
CA GLY A 40 25.56 13.74 -5.15
C GLY A 40 24.23 13.43 -4.45
N ALA A 41 23.13 13.21 -5.15
CA ALA A 41 21.88 12.75 -4.52
C ALA A 41 21.92 11.23 -4.27
N ALA A 42 21.76 10.82 -3.02
CA ALA A 42 21.61 9.41 -2.68
C ALA A 42 20.36 8.87 -3.39
N ASN A 43 20.52 7.74 -4.06
CA ASN A 43 19.40 7.05 -4.74
C ASN A 43 18.45 6.50 -3.68
N ILE A 44 17.44 7.28 -3.28
CA ILE A 44 16.59 7.01 -2.12
C ILE A 44 15.58 5.90 -2.44
N LYS A 45 15.20 5.71 -3.71
CA LYS A 45 14.23 4.69 -4.14
C LYS A 45 14.66 4.02 -5.44
N SER A 46 15.15 2.78 -5.32
CA SER A 46 15.55 1.94 -6.45
C SER A 46 14.39 1.22 -7.17
N HIS A 47 13.16 1.39 -6.73
CA HIS A 47 12.00 0.64 -7.22
C HIS A 47 11.02 1.45 -8.09
N HIS A 48 11.33 2.71 -8.35
CA HIS A 48 10.61 3.51 -9.35
C HIS A 48 11.17 3.20 -10.74
N ASN A 49 10.28 3.01 -11.72
CA ASN A 49 10.66 2.67 -13.10
C ASN A 49 11.32 3.82 -13.88
N VAL A 50 11.67 4.92 -13.22
CA VAL A 50 12.41 6.02 -13.81
C VAL A 50 13.87 5.59 -13.95
N GLY A 51 14.33 5.35 -15.17
CA GLY A 51 15.66 4.83 -15.45
C GLY A 51 15.88 3.33 -15.21
N GLY A 52 14.83 2.59 -14.81
CA GLY A 52 14.91 1.15 -14.59
C GLY A 52 14.44 0.28 -15.75
N LEU A 53 14.05 0.89 -16.87
CA LEU A 53 13.68 0.14 -18.07
C LEU A 53 14.96 -0.34 -18.78
N PRO A 54 14.98 -1.57 -19.31
CA PRO A 54 16.10 -2.07 -20.10
C PRO A 54 16.42 -1.15 -21.27
N GLU A 55 17.70 -0.93 -21.57
CA GLU A 55 18.13 -0.05 -22.66
C GLU A 55 17.72 -0.54 -24.05
N ASP A 56 17.39 -1.83 -24.17
CA ASP A 56 16.96 -2.48 -25.40
C ASP A 56 15.44 -2.41 -25.67
N ILE A 57 14.70 -1.70 -24.83
CA ILE A 57 13.26 -1.52 -25.05
C ILE A 57 13.00 -0.72 -26.31
N LYS A 58 12.30 -1.35 -27.25
CA LYS A 58 11.93 -0.77 -28.55
C LYS A 58 10.68 0.11 -28.51
N PHE A 59 10.10 0.35 -27.33
CA PHE A 59 8.89 1.14 -27.18
C PHE A 59 9.20 2.62 -26.97
N GLN A 60 8.39 3.48 -27.57
CA GLN A 60 8.38 4.89 -27.23
C GLN A 60 7.57 5.10 -25.94
N LEU A 61 8.16 5.73 -24.94
CA LEU A 61 7.47 6.05 -23.68
C LEU A 61 6.53 7.24 -23.86
N ILE A 62 5.33 7.12 -23.30
CA ILE A 62 4.35 8.20 -23.16
C ILE A 62 4.07 8.37 -21.67
N GLU A 63 4.51 9.47 -21.09
CA GLU A 63 4.41 9.77 -19.65
C GLU A 63 3.60 11.06 -19.43
N PRO A 64 2.27 11.01 -19.57
CA PRO A 64 1.42 12.19 -19.53
C PRO A 64 1.38 12.90 -18.19
N LEU A 65 1.75 12.22 -17.11
CA LEU A 65 1.68 12.72 -15.73
C LEU A 65 3.04 13.15 -15.18
N ARG A 66 4.11 13.09 -15.97
CA ARG A 66 5.51 13.25 -15.53
C ARG A 66 5.81 14.58 -14.84
N THR A 67 5.04 15.62 -15.11
CA THR A 67 5.21 16.96 -14.55
C THR A 67 4.22 17.29 -13.44
N LEU A 68 3.38 16.33 -13.05
CA LEU A 68 2.29 16.53 -12.11
C LEU A 68 2.61 15.92 -10.74
N PHE A 69 2.12 16.60 -9.71
CA PHE A 69 2.07 16.06 -8.36
C PHE A 69 0.83 15.15 -8.18
N LYS A 70 0.83 14.36 -7.11
CA LYS A 70 -0.22 13.36 -6.87
C LYS A 70 -1.60 13.98 -6.62
N ASP A 71 -1.68 15.13 -5.98
CA ASP A 71 -2.89 15.90 -5.75
C ASP A 71 -3.47 16.44 -7.06
N GLU A 72 -2.63 16.95 -7.97
CA GLU A 72 -3.03 17.39 -9.31
C GLU A 72 -3.58 16.22 -10.14
N VAL A 73 -2.94 15.05 -10.07
CA VAL A 73 -3.43 13.83 -10.75
C VAL A 73 -4.78 13.38 -10.19
N ARG A 74 -5.00 13.51 -8.88
CA ARG A 74 -6.31 13.23 -8.27
C ARG A 74 -7.38 14.20 -8.76
N ALA A 75 -7.06 15.51 -8.85
CA ALA A 75 -7.98 16.50 -9.38
C ALA A 75 -8.38 16.18 -10.82
N ILE A 76 -7.41 15.84 -11.68
CA ILE A 76 -7.65 15.41 -13.06
C ILE A 76 -8.50 14.13 -13.08
N GLY A 77 -8.20 13.16 -12.23
CA GLY A 77 -9.00 11.93 -12.13
C GLY A 77 -10.46 12.19 -11.81
N THR A 78 -10.72 13.12 -10.90
CA THR A 78 -12.08 13.55 -10.53
C THR A 78 -12.77 14.26 -11.71
N GLU A 79 -12.08 15.15 -12.41
CA GLU A 79 -12.62 15.83 -13.60
C GLU A 79 -12.93 14.88 -14.76
N LEU A 80 -12.14 13.80 -14.88
CA LEU A 80 -12.38 12.73 -15.86
C LEU A 80 -13.51 11.78 -15.45
N GLY A 81 -14.13 11.99 -14.27
CA GLY A 81 -15.25 11.18 -13.78
C GLY A 81 -14.85 9.81 -13.23
N LEU A 82 -13.59 9.63 -12.83
CA LEU A 82 -13.18 8.40 -12.14
C LEU A 82 -13.88 8.31 -10.76
N PRO A 83 -14.32 7.11 -10.33
CA PRO A 83 -14.92 6.92 -9.02
C PRO A 83 -13.98 7.35 -7.88
N ASP A 84 -14.53 7.95 -6.84
CA ASP A 84 -13.79 8.40 -5.65
C ASP A 84 -12.97 7.28 -5.03
N GLU A 85 -13.47 6.05 -5.03
CA GLU A 85 -12.79 4.85 -4.54
C GLU A 85 -11.45 4.58 -5.26
N ILE A 86 -11.34 4.98 -6.52
CA ILE A 86 -10.10 4.86 -7.30
C ILE A 86 -9.21 6.07 -7.06
N VAL A 87 -9.76 7.29 -7.14
CA VAL A 87 -9.02 8.55 -7.03
C VAL A 87 -8.38 8.68 -5.64
N TRP A 88 -9.12 8.33 -4.59
CA TRP A 88 -8.70 8.48 -3.19
C TRP A 88 -8.15 7.20 -2.57
N ARG A 89 -7.94 6.15 -3.38
CA ARG A 89 -7.36 4.91 -2.90
C ARG A 89 -6.02 5.16 -2.20
N GLN A 90 -5.90 4.61 -0.99
CA GLN A 90 -4.64 4.65 -0.24
C GLN A 90 -3.50 3.98 -1.03
N PRO A 91 -2.26 4.46 -0.88
CA PRO A 91 -1.10 3.80 -1.48
C PRO A 91 -1.03 2.34 -1.06
N PHE A 92 -0.78 1.46 -2.01
CA PHE A 92 -0.64 0.03 -1.77
C PHE A 92 0.70 -0.45 -2.32
N PRO A 93 1.50 -1.19 -1.54
CA PRO A 93 2.82 -1.62 -1.98
C PRO A 93 2.72 -2.59 -3.16
N GLY A 94 3.65 -2.47 -4.11
CA GLY A 94 3.71 -3.34 -5.29
C GLY A 94 3.74 -4.84 -4.97
N PRO A 95 4.52 -5.31 -3.95
CA PRO A 95 4.52 -6.71 -3.52
C PRO A 95 3.23 -7.17 -2.82
N GLY A 96 2.26 -6.29 -2.62
CA GLY A 96 1.00 -6.61 -1.98
C GLY A 96 1.10 -6.77 -0.46
N LEU A 97 0.16 -7.52 0.11
CA LEU A 97 0.10 -7.75 1.56
C LEU A 97 1.26 -8.60 2.10
N GLY A 98 1.97 -9.33 1.25
CA GLY A 98 3.07 -10.20 1.69
C GLY A 98 4.14 -9.47 2.50
N ILE A 99 4.49 -8.23 2.12
CA ILE A 99 5.47 -7.41 2.87
C ILE A 99 4.97 -6.93 4.24
N ARG A 100 3.68 -7.09 4.52
CA ARG A 100 3.06 -6.74 5.81
C ARG A 100 2.93 -7.94 6.76
N ILE A 101 3.55 -9.06 6.41
CA ILE A 101 3.72 -10.22 7.29
C ILE A 101 5.16 -10.24 7.76
N ILE A 102 5.35 -10.09 9.07
CA ILE A 102 6.66 -10.25 9.70
C ILE A 102 6.79 -11.73 10.07
N GLY A 103 7.55 -12.46 9.24
CA GLY A 103 7.73 -13.90 9.29
C GLY A 103 7.49 -14.57 7.94
N GLU A 104 7.35 -15.90 7.96
CA GLU A 104 7.07 -16.68 6.76
C GLU A 104 5.72 -16.31 6.15
N ILE A 105 5.67 -16.17 4.82
CA ILE A 105 4.44 -15.85 4.09
C ILE A 105 3.76 -17.15 3.71
N THR A 106 2.62 -17.42 4.36
CA THR A 106 1.76 -18.55 4.01
C THR A 106 0.38 -18.06 3.56
N LYS A 107 -0.37 -18.95 2.91
CA LYS A 107 -1.73 -18.62 2.47
C LYS A 107 -2.63 -18.27 3.66
N GLU A 108 -2.54 -19.03 4.74
CA GLU A 108 -3.33 -18.82 5.96
C GLU A 108 -3.03 -17.47 6.61
N ARG A 109 -1.75 -17.10 6.70
CA ARG A 109 -1.32 -15.80 7.23
C ARG A 109 -1.76 -14.63 6.33
N LEU A 110 -1.74 -14.83 5.01
CA LEU A 110 -2.25 -13.84 4.05
C LEU A 110 -3.76 -13.66 4.17
N ASP A 111 -4.51 -14.74 4.29
CA ASP A 111 -5.96 -14.68 4.43
C ASP A 111 -6.36 -14.00 5.73
N LEU A 112 -5.68 -14.33 6.84
CA LEU A 112 -5.84 -13.69 8.14
C LEU A 112 -5.53 -12.17 8.08
N LEU A 113 -4.45 -11.79 7.41
CA LEU A 113 -4.09 -10.38 7.25
C LEU A 113 -5.09 -9.63 6.37
N ARG A 114 -5.63 -10.27 5.32
CA ARG A 114 -6.67 -9.67 4.46
C ARG A 114 -7.93 -9.36 5.24
N GLU A 115 -8.35 -10.28 6.10
CA GLU A 115 -9.53 -10.09 6.95
C GLU A 115 -9.33 -8.92 7.91
N ALA A 116 -8.20 -8.89 8.61
CA ALA A 116 -7.87 -7.80 9.53
C ALA A 116 -7.72 -6.45 8.83
N ASP A 117 -7.10 -6.40 7.65
CA ASP A 117 -6.95 -5.19 6.83
C ASP A 117 -8.32 -4.69 6.32
N ALA A 118 -9.22 -5.60 5.94
CA ALA A 118 -10.57 -5.26 5.52
C ALA A 118 -11.38 -4.62 6.66
N ILE A 119 -11.33 -5.22 7.86
CA ILE A 119 -12.00 -4.68 9.05
C ILE A 119 -11.48 -3.28 9.39
N ALA A 120 -10.16 -3.10 9.43
CA ALA A 120 -9.57 -1.81 9.74
C ALA A 120 -10.00 -0.73 8.74
N ARG A 121 -9.95 -1.02 7.43
CA ARG A 121 -10.38 -0.08 6.39
C ARG A 121 -11.88 0.24 6.47
N GLU A 122 -12.70 -0.76 6.71
CA GLU A 122 -14.15 -0.57 6.86
C GLU A 122 -14.50 0.39 7.99
N GLU A 123 -13.89 0.20 9.17
CA GLU A 123 -14.17 1.06 10.32
C GLU A 123 -13.60 2.47 10.17
N LEU A 124 -12.43 2.63 9.56
CA LEU A 124 -11.89 3.94 9.22
C LEU A 124 -12.78 4.68 8.22
N SER A 125 -13.31 3.98 7.22
CA SER A 125 -14.23 4.53 6.23
C SER A 125 -15.56 4.94 6.86
N LYS A 126 -16.15 4.10 7.72
CA LYS A 126 -17.36 4.44 8.48
C LYS A 126 -17.19 5.68 9.35
N ALA A 127 -15.99 5.88 9.89
CA ALA A 127 -15.64 7.06 10.67
C ALA A 127 -15.34 8.30 9.81
N GLY A 128 -15.36 8.20 8.48
CA GLY A 128 -15.06 9.29 7.55
C GLY A 128 -13.59 9.69 7.51
N LEU A 129 -12.69 8.82 7.94
CA LEU A 129 -11.24 9.10 8.05
C LEU A 129 -10.43 8.77 6.78
N ASP A 130 -11.07 8.34 5.71
CA ASP A 130 -10.43 7.90 4.47
C ASP A 130 -9.55 8.98 3.81
N ARG A 131 -9.89 10.25 4.01
CA ARG A 131 -9.16 11.39 3.43
C ARG A 131 -8.10 11.95 4.37
N ASP A 132 -8.31 11.84 5.68
CA ASP A 132 -7.41 12.36 6.69
C ASP A 132 -6.21 11.43 6.93
N ILE A 133 -6.41 10.14 6.70
CA ILE A 133 -5.39 9.11 6.83
C ILE A 133 -4.82 8.79 5.46
N TRP A 134 -3.59 9.23 5.21
CA TRP A 134 -2.91 8.96 3.93
C TRP A 134 -2.74 7.45 3.68
N GLN A 135 -2.40 6.68 4.72
CA GLN A 135 -2.25 5.24 4.67
C GLN A 135 -2.39 4.63 6.07
N CYS A 136 -3.07 3.50 6.17
CA CYS A 136 -3.10 2.69 7.39
C CYS A 136 -2.70 1.23 7.10
N PRO A 137 -1.38 0.94 7.00
CA PRO A 137 -0.93 -0.44 6.89
C PRO A 137 -1.32 -1.25 8.13
N VAL A 138 -1.91 -2.42 7.88
CA VAL A 138 -2.13 -3.45 8.90
C VAL A 138 -1.02 -4.48 8.74
N VAL A 139 -0.27 -4.76 9.80
CA VAL A 139 0.91 -5.63 9.78
C VAL A 139 0.73 -6.79 10.74
N LEU A 140 0.89 -8.01 10.24
CA LEU A 140 0.84 -9.23 11.04
C LEU A 140 2.23 -9.57 11.57
N LEU A 141 2.37 -9.65 12.90
CA LEU A 141 3.59 -10.13 13.55
C LEU A 141 3.49 -11.66 13.71
N ALA A 142 3.66 -12.39 12.59
CA ALA A 142 3.34 -13.80 12.50
C ALA A 142 4.22 -14.71 13.38
N ASP A 143 5.45 -14.29 13.65
CA ASP A 143 6.41 -15.06 14.48
C ASP A 143 6.43 -14.57 15.94
N VAL A 144 5.54 -13.63 16.31
CA VAL A 144 5.36 -13.18 17.69
C VAL A 144 4.12 -13.83 18.26
N HIS A 145 4.29 -14.52 19.38
CA HIS A 145 3.18 -15.13 20.12
C HIS A 145 2.82 -14.27 21.32
N SER A 146 1.57 -13.84 21.39
CA SER A 146 1.04 -13.15 22.54
C SER A 146 -0.01 -13.99 23.26
N VAL A 147 -0.11 -13.80 24.56
CA VAL A 147 -1.14 -14.45 25.38
C VAL A 147 -2.30 -13.48 25.54
N GLY A 148 -3.49 -13.95 25.23
CA GLY A 148 -4.74 -13.24 25.46
C GLY A 148 -5.68 -14.08 26.34
N VAL A 149 -6.76 -13.47 26.75
CA VAL A 149 -7.89 -14.15 27.40
C VAL A 149 -9.13 -13.83 26.60
N GLN A 150 -9.80 -14.87 26.11
CA GLN A 150 -11.10 -14.74 25.44
C GLN A 150 -12.09 -15.69 26.15
N GLY A 151 -13.13 -15.11 26.75
CA GLY A 151 -13.97 -15.86 27.66
C GLY A 151 -13.18 -16.33 28.89
N ASP A 152 -13.33 -17.61 29.23
CA ASP A 152 -12.65 -18.24 30.40
C ASP A 152 -11.33 -18.93 30.01
N GLU A 153 -10.91 -18.86 28.74
CA GLU A 153 -9.74 -19.57 28.24
C GLU A 153 -8.57 -18.64 27.87
N ARG A 154 -7.36 -19.14 28.05
CA ARG A 154 -6.16 -18.50 27.50
C ARG A 154 -6.06 -18.76 26.02
N THR A 155 -5.87 -17.69 25.27
CA THR A 155 -5.62 -17.77 23.82
C THR A 155 -4.17 -17.43 23.51
N TYR A 156 -3.63 -18.14 22.54
CA TYR A 156 -2.30 -17.86 21.98
C TYR A 156 -2.49 -17.44 20.54
N GLY A 157 -2.06 -16.23 20.21
CA GLY A 157 -2.25 -15.68 18.88
C GLY A 157 -1.17 -14.68 18.52
N SER A 158 -1.18 -14.23 17.28
CA SER A 158 -0.26 -13.22 16.80
C SER A 158 -0.83 -11.82 16.99
N PRO A 159 0.01 -10.83 17.34
CA PRO A 159 -0.41 -9.43 17.33
C PRO A 159 -0.58 -8.89 15.91
N ILE A 160 -1.51 -7.96 15.78
CA ILE A 160 -1.64 -7.07 14.61
C ILE A 160 -1.19 -5.66 14.99
N VAL A 161 -0.46 -5.03 14.09
CA VAL A 161 -0.06 -3.63 14.23
C VAL A 161 -0.86 -2.78 13.25
N LEU A 162 -1.55 -1.77 13.76
CA LEU A 162 -2.13 -0.70 12.97
C LEU A 162 -1.12 0.44 12.87
N ARG A 163 -0.85 0.91 11.68
CA ARG A 163 0.07 2.03 11.42
C ARG A 163 -0.62 3.14 10.63
N PRO A 164 -1.56 3.87 11.24
CA PRO A 164 -2.19 5.00 10.59
C PRO A 164 -1.20 6.15 10.45
N VAL A 165 -1.04 6.65 9.23
CA VAL A 165 -0.06 7.68 8.86
C VAL A 165 -0.77 8.78 8.12
N SER A 166 -0.54 10.02 8.54
CA SER A 166 -0.91 11.23 7.82
C SER A 166 0.31 11.82 7.13
N SER A 167 0.14 12.26 5.90
CA SER A 167 1.17 12.90 5.10
C SER A 167 0.50 13.78 4.05
N GLU A 168 1.03 14.96 3.82
CA GLU A 168 0.55 15.86 2.76
C GLU A 168 1.34 15.63 1.45
N ASP A 169 2.64 15.46 1.55
CA ASP A 169 3.57 15.43 0.43
C ASP A 169 4.25 14.05 0.21
N ALA A 170 3.94 13.05 1.04
CA ALA A 170 4.59 11.74 1.09
C ALA A 170 6.08 11.77 1.50
N MET A 171 6.63 12.95 1.80
CA MET A 171 8.03 13.14 2.24
C MET A 171 8.12 13.32 3.75
N THR A 172 7.13 13.99 4.31
CA THR A 172 6.96 14.13 5.76
C THR A 172 5.75 13.30 6.21
N ALA A 173 5.90 12.59 7.29
CA ALA A 173 4.83 11.74 7.80
C ALA A 173 4.79 11.77 9.32
N ASP A 174 3.58 11.83 9.86
CA ASP A 174 3.31 11.65 11.29
C ASP A 174 2.24 10.56 11.47
N TRP A 175 2.14 9.99 12.65
CA TRP A 175 1.06 9.07 12.95
C TRP A 175 -0.28 9.80 13.04
N SER A 176 -1.32 9.22 12.44
CA SER A 176 -2.67 9.78 12.48
C SER A 176 -3.30 9.55 13.85
N ARG A 177 -3.92 10.59 14.40
CA ARG A 177 -4.59 10.52 15.70
C ARG A 177 -6.01 10.01 15.52
N VAL A 178 -6.11 8.70 15.27
CA VAL A 178 -7.41 8.02 15.14
C VAL A 178 -8.17 8.12 16.47
N PRO A 179 -9.46 8.48 16.48
CA PRO A 179 -10.28 8.52 17.68
C PRO A 179 -10.26 7.18 18.43
N TYR A 180 -10.18 7.24 19.76
CA TYR A 180 -10.06 6.03 20.59
C TYR A 180 -11.24 5.08 20.49
N ASP A 181 -12.45 5.57 20.26
CA ASP A 181 -13.65 4.76 20.02
C ASP A 181 -13.56 3.98 18.71
N VAL A 182 -13.02 4.58 17.65
CA VAL A 182 -12.75 3.89 16.38
C VAL A 182 -11.68 2.83 16.57
N LEU A 183 -10.58 3.14 17.27
CA LEU A 183 -9.54 2.16 17.59
C LEU A 183 -10.07 1.00 18.44
N ALA A 184 -10.94 1.29 19.41
CA ALA A 184 -11.58 0.28 20.24
C ALA A 184 -12.48 -0.64 19.40
N THR A 185 -13.25 -0.07 18.47
CA THR A 185 -14.10 -0.83 17.55
C THR A 185 -13.28 -1.74 16.64
N ILE A 186 -12.24 -1.19 16.01
CA ILE A 186 -11.30 -1.97 15.16
C ILE A 186 -10.68 -3.11 15.95
N SER A 187 -10.17 -2.82 17.14
CA SER A 187 -9.51 -3.83 17.99
C SER A 187 -10.49 -4.94 18.39
N THR A 188 -11.69 -4.57 18.82
CA THR A 188 -12.72 -5.53 19.22
C THR A 188 -13.17 -6.41 18.05
N ARG A 189 -13.38 -5.82 16.89
CA ARG A 189 -13.76 -6.57 15.70
C ARG A 189 -12.65 -7.54 15.26
N ILE A 190 -11.42 -7.05 15.13
CA ILE A 190 -10.29 -7.89 14.71
C ILE A 190 -10.11 -9.07 15.67
N THR A 191 -10.12 -8.84 16.97
CA THR A 191 -9.91 -9.92 17.95
C THR A 191 -11.07 -10.92 18.04
N ASN A 192 -12.28 -10.51 17.68
CA ASN A 192 -13.45 -11.39 17.69
C ASN A 192 -13.64 -12.15 16.36
N GLU A 193 -13.38 -11.48 15.23
CA GLU A 193 -13.61 -12.05 13.90
C GLU A 193 -12.38 -12.86 13.43
N CYS A 194 -11.17 -12.39 13.70
CA CYS A 194 -9.90 -13.04 13.33
C CYS A 194 -9.35 -13.92 14.47
N ARG A 195 -9.79 -15.17 14.56
CA ARG A 195 -9.53 -16.06 15.70
C ARG A 195 -8.06 -16.28 16.10
N GLN A 196 -7.11 -16.07 15.18
CA GLN A 196 -5.68 -16.23 15.44
C GLN A 196 -5.01 -14.92 15.88
N ILE A 197 -5.78 -13.85 16.00
CA ILE A 197 -5.32 -12.56 16.48
C ILE A 197 -5.94 -12.30 17.85
N ASN A 198 -5.10 -12.06 18.83
CA ASN A 198 -5.54 -11.78 20.21
C ASN A 198 -5.08 -10.41 20.72
N ARG A 199 -4.43 -9.61 19.88
CA ARG A 199 -3.94 -8.29 20.25
C ARG A 199 -3.83 -7.37 19.05
N VAL A 200 -4.31 -6.15 19.21
CA VAL A 200 -4.10 -5.05 18.26
C VAL A 200 -3.25 -3.99 18.95
N VAL A 201 -2.19 -3.54 18.28
CA VAL A 201 -1.28 -2.50 18.76
C VAL A 201 -1.23 -1.35 17.79
N LEU A 202 -1.04 -0.14 18.29
CA LEU A 202 -0.89 1.07 17.48
C LEU A 202 0.59 1.40 17.33
N SER A 203 1.04 1.58 16.10
CA SER A 203 2.39 2.06 15.80
C SER A 203 2.39 3.58 15.75
N LEU A 204 3.18 4.19 16.60
CA LEU A 204 3.49 5.61 16.55
C LEU A 204 4.75 5.79 15.74
N ILE A 205 4.65 6.58 14.68
CA ILE A 205 5.78 6.87 13.78
C ILE A 205 5.95 8.38 13.72
N HIS A 206 7.20 8.79 13.73
CA HIS A 206 7.62 10.15 13.47
C HIS A 206 8.79 10.09 12.49
N ILE A 207 8.67 10.78 11.37
CA ILE A 207 9.69 10.88 10.31
C ILE A 207 10.01 12.35 10.08
#